data_9e1609ee1922ce74c17819f541ba9158
#
_entry.id   9e1609ee1922ce74c17819f541ba9158
#
_cell.length_a   1.000
_cell.length_b   1.000
_cell.length_c   1.000
_cell.angle_alpha   90.00
_cell.angle_beta   90.00
_cell.angle_gamma   90.00
#
_symmetry.space_group_name_H-M   'P 1'
#
loop_
_entity.id
_entity.type
_entity.pdbx_description
1 polymer ?
#
loop_
_entity_poly.entity_id
_entity_poly.type
_entity_poly.pdbx_seq_one_letter_code
_entity_poly.pdbx_strand_id
1 'polypeptide(L)'
;HAQINVDQYPMETAFWDVVASVDKEGKGNYEDAILGGLSSKLKLKLILFPRWTRTGDGHMVYPFVNGARQFTIQYRKYDPKYDSYAFIAKEFLALFCYFILKPYWDHKKLWLICEKYCTMAQDNGLYFFRYCMEHAPEKDRSRIFYVIDKKCPDYQAVKEYDANVIQFMSFKYMIYLSAARYLISTDAIRHFYIWDSPNSIYKVLYQARKNIVFLQHGVMGFKQCHRTFHKGGGNQMALFVVSSGYEQKIIHDYFGYDNEEIIITGLARWDVLEDKSDPAHKEILLMPTWRSWLEDISEEQFKKSEYYQRYKAFLQDERLKTLLEKENITLNFYIHPKFREHIRSFQVEDRHIRLIPFGTMPLNQLLMSCHMLITDYSSVSWDVYYQEKPVVFYPFDLETYEKVQGSYMDYKKDVFGDLAWDQNQLVDLIGEYARNGFREKPEFSGRRDELLPYRDNDNSKRIYEYIANAQIPDKLKRRLKEKKF
;
A
#
# COMPACT_ATOMS: atom_id res chain seq x y z
N HIS A 1 -40.57 1.58 -16.90
CA HIS A 1 -39.77 0.35 -16.72
C HIS A 1 -38.83 0.21 -17.92
N ALA A 2 -37.55 0.16 -17.68
CA ALA A 2 -36.57 -0.19 -18.69
C ALA A 2 -36.03 -1.60 -18.38
N GLN A 3 -35.90 -2.42 -19.41
CA GLN A 3 -35.30 -3.74 -19.31
C GLN A 3 -34.07 -3.77 -20.22
N ILE A 4 -32.91 -4.09 -19.67
CA ILE A 4 -31.66 -4.15 -20.41
C ILE A 4 -31.23 -5.61 -20.44
N ASN A 5 -31.05 -6.15 -21.63
CA ASN A 5 -30.43 -7.46 -21.79
C ASN A 5 -28.92 -7.28 -21.80
N VAL A 6 -28.26 -7.60 -20.69
CA VAL A 6 -26.83 -7.37 -20.48
C VAL A 6 -25.96 -8.22 -21.41
N ASP A 7 -26.47 -9.40 -21.84
CA ASP A 7 -25.73 -10.27 -22.78
C ASP A 7 -25.62 -9.68 -24.20
N GLN A 8 -26.41 -8.65 -24.50
CA GLN A 8 -26.39 -7.96 -25.80
C GLN A 8 -25.44 -6.74 -25.83
N TYR A 9 -24.88 -6.34 -24.67
CA TYR A 9 -23.99 -5.21 -24.57
C TYR A 9 -22.58 -5.69 -24.19
N PRO A 10 -21.53 -5.29 -24.93
CA PRO A 10 -20.15 -5.57 -24.56
C PRO A 10 -19.75 -4.74 -23.34
N MET A 11 -20.03 -5.25 -22.13
CA MET A 11 -19.61 -4.60 -20.90
C MET A 11 -18.19 -5.02 -20.55
N GLU A 12 -17.37 -4.06 -20.18
CA GLU A 12 -16.05 -4.30 -19.59
C GLU A 12 -16.15 -4.42 -18.08
N THR A 13 -15.19 -5.12 -17.45
CA THR A 13 -15.09 -5.22 -15.99
C THR A 13 -14.88 -3.84 -15.37
N ALA A 14 -15.95 -3.24 -14.88
CA ALA A 14 -15.97 -1.88 -14.36
C ALA A 14 -17.21 -1.63 -13.47
N PHE A 15 -17.25 -0.40 -12.94
CA PHE A 15 -18.45 0.19 -12.34
C PHE A 15 -19.13 1.05 -13.40
N TRP A 16 -20.41 0.78 -13.65
CA TRP A 16 -21.23 1.44 -14.64
C TRP A 16 -22.28 2.29 -13.95
N ASP A 17 -22.21 3.59 -14.12
CA ASP A 17 -23.26 4.48 -13.62
C ASP A 17 -24.45 4.46 -14.56
N VAL A 18 -25.65 4.46 -13.97
CA VAL A 18 -26.89 4.51 -14.75
C VAL A 18 -27.29 5.96 -14.91
N VAL A 19 -27.35 6.42 -16.16
CA VAL A 19 -27.74 7.77 -16.53
C VAL A 19 -29.10 7.76 -17.23
N ALA A 20 -29.86 8.82 -17.08
CA ALA A 20 -31.04 9.13 -17.87
C ALA A 20 -30.69 10.26 -18.81
N SER A 21 -30.80 10.03 -20.12
CA SER A 21 -30.62 11.05 -21.14
C SER A 21 -31.96 11.67 -21.48
N VAL A 22 -32.10 12.97 -21.29
CA VAL A 22 -33.33 13.72 -21.54
C VAL A 22 -33.10 14.73 -22.65
N ASP A 23 -33.88 14.62 -23.70
CA ASP A 23 -33.96 15.66 -24.74
C ASP A 23 -34.90 16.80 -24.29
N LYS A 24 -34.34 17.88 -23.80
CA LYS A 24 -35.10 19.02 -23.25
C LYS A 24 -35.90 19.80 -24.29
N GLU A 25 -35.46 19.75 -25.54
CA GLU A 25 -36.04 20.58 -26.59
C GLU A 25 -36.67 19.80 -27.74
N GLY A 26 -36.64 18.47 -27.71
CA GLY A 26 -37.08 17.61 -28.83
C GLY A 26 -36.27 17.80 -30.11
N LYS A 27 -35.01 18.28 -29.96
CA LYS A 27 -34.12 18.62 -31.10
C LYS A 27 -32.90 17.71 -31.17
N GLY A 28 -32.87 16.59 -30.39
CA GLY A 28 -31.73 15.72 -30.32
C GLY A 28 -30.58 16.18 -29.42
N ASN A 29 -30.80 17.23 -28.63
CA ASN A 29 -29.84 17.71 -27.62
C ASN A 29 -30.11 16.99 -26.28
N TYR A 30 -29.37 15.93 -26.02
CA TYR A 30 -29.51 15.13 -24.80
C TYR A 30 -28.62 15.68 -23.66
N GLU A 31 -29.25 15.85 -22.49
CA GLU A 31 -28.50 16.02 -21.26
C GLU A 31 -28.54 14.74 -20.41
N ASP A 32 -27.37 14.27 -20.00
CA ASP A 32 -27.24 13.08 -19.19
C ASP A 32 -27.34 13.44 -17.69
N ALA A 33 -28.28 12.82 -17.01
CA ALA A 33 -28.45 12.92 -15.57
C ALA A 33 -28.17 11.58 -14.92
N ILE A 34 -27.19 11.53 -14.02
CA ILE A 34 -26.90 10.31 -13.24
C ILE A 34 -28.07 10.03 -12.30
N LEU A 35 -28.52 8.77 -12.26
CA LEU A 35 -29.59 8.35 -11.37
C LEU A 35 -29.13 8.38 -9.92
N GLY A 36 -29.34 9.53 -9.27
CA GLY A 36 -28.85 9.85 -7.93
C GLY A 36 -29.95 10.18 -6.92
N GLY A 37 -29.54 10.63 -5.73
CA GLY A 37 -30.47 11.00 -4.65
C GLY A 37 -31.21 9.82 -4.02
N LEU A 38 -30.72 8.59 -4.20
CA LEU A 38 -31.41 7.38 -3.79
C LEU A 38 -31.48 7.24 -2.26
N SER A 39 -32.62 6.72 -1.81
CA SER A 39 -32.90 6.59 -0.37
C SER A 39 -32.02 5.57 0.33
N SER A 40 -31.69 5.81 1.60
CA SER A 40 -30.99 4.85 2.45
C SER A 40 -31.76 3.54 2.61
N LYS A 41 -33.10 3.59 2.47
CA LYS A 41 -33.97 2.39 2.50
C LYS A 41 -33.72 1.47 1.29
N LEU A 42 -33.56 2.03 0.10
CA LEU A 42 -33.21 1.27 -1.10
C LEU A 42 -31.81 0.66 -0.96
N LYS A 43 -30.83 1.44 -0.48
CA LYS A 43 -29.49 0.93 -0.20
C LYS A 43 -29.51 -0.26 0.75
N LEU A 44 -30.23 -0.14 1.88
CA LEU A 44 -30.37 -1.23 2.85
C LEU A 44 -31.07 -2.44 2.23
N LYS A 45 -32.11 -2.23 1.43
CA LYS A 45 -32.82 -3.33 0.74
C LYS A 45 -31.90 -4.11 -0.21
N LEU A 46 -31.05 -3.43 -0.97
CA LEU A 46 -30.07 -4.08 -1.85
C LEU A 46 -28.97 -4.82 -1.10
N ILE A 47 -28.62 -4.37 0.12
CA ILE A 47 -27.67 -5.06 1.01
C ILE A 47 -28.30 -6.34 1.57
N LEU A 48 -29.51 -6.26 2.10
CA LEU A 48 -30.19 -7.40 2.73
C LEU A 48 -30.68 -8.43 1.72
N PHE A 49 -31.07 -7.98 0.54
CA PHE A 49 -31.61 -8.80 -0.55
C PHE A 49 -30.83 -8.47 -1.83
N PRO A 50 -29.58 -8.91 -1.95
CA PRO A 50 -28.76 -8.61 -3.12
C PRO A 50 -29.39 -9.17 -4.39
N ARG A 51 -29.53 -8.31 -5.37
CA ARG A 51 -30.06 -8.64 -6.70
C ARG A 51 -28.90 -8.68 -7.68
N TRP A 52 -28.34 -9.83 -7.92
CA TRP A 52 -27.29 -10.01 -8.90
C TRP A 52 -27.69 -11.11 -9.91
N THR A 53 -27.17 -10.99 -11.10
CA THR A 53 -27.42 -11.95 -12.19
C THR A 53 -26.07 -12.41 -12.74
N ARG A 54 -25.95 -13.70 -13.02
CA ARG A 54 -24.79 -14.23 -13.74
C ARG A 54 -25.08 -14.18 -15.23
N THR A 55 -24.09 -13.71 -16.01
CA THR A 55 -24.11 -13.75 -17.46
C THR A 55 -23.58 -15.08 -17.99
N GLY A 56 -23.87 -15.38 -19.25
CA GLY A 56 -23.44 -16.63 -19.88
C GLY A 56 -21.93 -16.83 -19.98
N ASP A 57 -21.17 -15.74 -19.98
CA ASP A 57 -19.70 -15.70 -20.00
C ASP A 57 -19.03 -15.84 -18.61
N GLY A 58 -19.83 -16.06 -17.55
CA GLY A 58 -19.32 -16.24 -16.19
C GLY A 58 -19.06 -14.95 -15.41
N HIS A 59 -19.50 -13.81 -15.92
CA HIS A 59 -19.51 -12.56 -15.17
C HIS A 59 -20.78 -12.44 -14.31
N MET A 60 -20.78 -11.44 -13.43
CA MET A 60 -21.93 -11.06 -12.64
C MET A 60 -22.24 -9.57 -12.82
N VAL A 61 -23.52 -9.28 -12.86
CA VAL A 61 -24.10 -7.94 -12.84
C VAL A 61 -24.64 -7.68 -11.45
N TYR A 62 -24.07 -6.72 -10.76
CA TYR A 62 -24.39 -6.46 -9.36
C TYR A 62 -24.86 -5.01 -9.15
N PRO A 63 -26.17 -4.76 -9.04
CA PRO A 63 -26.71 -3.43 -8.78
C PRO A 63 -26.53 -3.03 -7.33
N PHE A 64 -26.07 -1.79 -7.09
CA PHE A 64 -25.93 -1.25 -5.75
C PHE A 64 -26.07 0.28 -5.72
N VAL A 65 -26.13 0.85 -4.52
CA VAL A 65 -26.13 2.29 -4.30
C VAL A 65 -24.74 2.70 -3.78
N ASN A 66 -24.03 3.48 -4.56
CA ASN A 66 -22.67 3.94 -4.22
C ASN A 66 -22.64 4.97 -3.07
N GLY A 67 -21.44 5.43 -2.70
CA GLY A 67 -21.25 6.41 -1.62
C GLY A 67 -21.91 7.76 -1.86
N ALA A 68 -22.05 8.17 -3.11
CA ALA A 68 -22.72 9.40 -3.55
C ALA A 68 -24.24 9.26 -3.67
N ARG A 69 -24.82 8.12 -3.24
CA ARG A 69 -26.24 7.77 -3.37
C ARG A 69 -26.72 7.70 -4.82
N GLN A 70 -25.87 7.24 -5.71
CA GLN A 70 -26.19 6.99 -7.12
C GLN A 70 -26.39 5.49 -7.33
N PHE A 71 -27.24 5.14 -8.32
CA PHE A 71 -27.44 3.76 -8.73
C PHE A 71 -26.33 3.36 -9.66
N THR A 72 -25.56 2.38 -9.26
CA THR A 72 -24.38 1.90 -9.97
C THR A 72 -24.48 0.38 -10.15
N ILE A 73 -24.01 -0.12 -11.26
CA ILE A 73 -23.92 -1.55 -11.57
C ILE A 73 -22.43 -1.91 -11.60
N GLN A 74 -22.04 -2.89 -10.81
CA GLN A 74 -20.73 -3.52 -10.94
C GLN A 74 -20.84 -4.69 -11.91
N TYR A 75 -20.02 -4.68 -12.96
CA TYR A 75 -19.84 -5.81 -13.86
C TYR A 75 -18.42 -6.37 -13.67
N ARG A 76 -18.31 -7.63 -13.27
CA ARG A 76 -17.04 -8.30 -13.02
C ARG A 76 -17.17 -9.82 -13.09
N LYS A 77 -16.04 -10.50 -13.15
CA LYS A 77 -16.02 -11.96 -13.05
C LYS A 77 -16.58 -12.43 -11.71
N TYR A 78 -17.41 -13.47 -11.76
CA TYR A 78 -17.95 -14.14 -10.58
C TYR A 78 -16.82 -14.85 -9.82
N ASP A 79 -16.72 -14.64 -8.51
CA ASP A 79 -15.79 -15.37 -7.64
C ASP A 79 -16.58 -16.18 -6.60
N PRO A 80 -16.59 -17.53 -6.71
CA PRO A 80 -17.35 -18.38 -5.79
C PRO A 80 -16.89 -18.27 -4.34
N LYS A 81 -15.69 -17.75 -4.08
CA LYS A 81 -15.15 -17.59 -2.72
C LYS A 81 -15.96 -16.63 -1.87
N TYR A 82 -16.56 -15.58 -2.48
CA TYR A 82 -17.32 -14.56 -1.76
C TYR A 82 -18.64 -14.15 -2.41
N ASP A 83 -18.96 -14.63 -3.61
CA ASP A 83 -20.24 -14.35 -4.28
C ASP A 83 -21.28 -15.46 -4.09
N SER A 84 -20.88 -16.60 -3.51
CA SER A 84 -21.80 -17.70 -3.30
C SER A 84 -22.79 -17.42 -2.18
N TYR A 85 -24.01 -17.95 -2.29
CA TYR A 85 -25.00 -17.88 -1.20
C TYR A 85 -24.48 -18.49 0.11
N ALA A 86 -23.66 -19.52 0.03
CA ALA A 86 -23.01 -20.12 1.20
C ALA A 86 -22.11 -19.12 1.92
N PHE A 87 -21.36 -18.30 1.18
CA PHE A 87 -20.53 -17.25 1.76
C PHE A 87 -21.37 -16.14 2.41
N ILE A 88 -22.42 -15.69 1.72
CA ILE A 88 -23.36 -14.70 2.26
C ILE A 88 -24.01 -15.21 3.55
N ALA A 89 -24.47 -16.45 3.57
CA ALA A 89 -25.03 -17.09 4.77
C ALA A 89 -23.99 -17.15 5.91
N LYS A 90 -22.72 -17.46 5.58
CA LYS A 90 -21.61 -17.46 6.53
C LYS A 90 -21.38 -16.07 7.14
N GLU A 91 -21.42 -14.99 6.34
CA GLU A 91 -21.31 -13.61 6.84
C GLU A 91 -22.43 -13.32 7.86
N PHE A 92 -23.68 -13.60 7.51
CA PHE A 92 -24.82 -13.36 8.41
C PHE A 92 -24.73 -14.19 9.70
N LEU A 93 -24.35 -15.47 9.60
CA LEU A 93 -24.20 -16.33 10.77
C LEU A 93 -23.07 -15.82 11.69
N ALA A 94 -21.96 -15.40 11.13
CA ALA A 94 -20.84 -14.84 11.93
C ALA A 94 -21.26 -13.56 12.67
N LEU A 95 -22.02 -12.69 11.98
CA LEU A 95 -22.58 -11.49 12.61
C LEU A 95 -23.56 -11.83 13.72
N PHE A 96 -24.44 -12.78 13.50
CA PHE A 96 -25.39 -13.26 14.48
C PHE A 96 -24.67 -13.78 15.75
N CYS A 97 -23.66 -14.64 15.57
CA CYS A 97 -22.82 -15.13 16.68
C CYS A 97 -22.10 -14.01 17.42
N TYR A 98 -21.58 -13.01 16.67
CA TYR A 98 -20.98 -11.84 17.31
C TYR A 98 -21.99 -11.06 18.16
N PHE A 99 -23.18 -10.77 17.63
CA PHE A 99 -24.18 -9.96 18.34
C PHE A 99 -24.74 -10.65 19.58
N ILE A 100 -24.96 -11.96 19.52
CA ILE A 100 -25.40 -12.74 20.71
C ILE A 100 -24.38 -12.67 21.83
N LEU A 101 -23.09 -12.77 21.49
CA LEU A 101 -21.99 -12.78 22.47
C LEU A 101 -21.23 -11.45 22.49
N LYS A 102 -21.88 -10.36 22.09
CA LYS A 102 -21.23 -9.05 21.94
C LYS A 102 -20.45 -8.60 23.18
N PRO A 103 -20.99 -8.66 24.43
CA PRO A 103 -20.24 -8.25 25.63
C PRO A 103 -18.95 -9.05 25.82
N TYR A 104 -18.99 -10.37 25.56
CA TYR A 104 -17.83 -11.25 25.65
C TYR A 104 -16.77 -10.85 24.60
N TRP A 105 -17.18 -10.66 23.35
CA TRP A 105 -16.26 -10.33 22.26
C TRP A 105 -15.64 -8.94 22.44
N ASP A 106 -16.43 -7.94 22.80
CA ASP A 106 -15.94 -6.57 23.01
C ASP A 106 -14.98 -6.48 24.20
N HIS A 107 -15.19 -7.32 25.25
CA HIS A 107 -14.28 -7.41 26.37
C HIS A 107 -12.88 -7.90 25.98
N LYS A 108 -12.78 -8.73 24.95
CA LYS A 108 -11.49 -9.26 24.46
C LYS A 108 -10.56 -8.20 23.88
N LYS A 109 -11.07 -7.05 23.44
CA LYS A 109 -10.29 -5.92 22.90
C LYS A 109 -9.29 -6.35 21.82
N LEU A 110 -9.72 -7.18 20.86
CA LEU A 110 -8.85 -7.81 19.86
C LEU A 110 -8.14 -6.79 18.97
N TRP A 111 -6.90 -7.08 18.64
CA TRP A 111 -6.11 -6.38 17.63
C TRP A 111 -5.94 -7.32 16.44
N LEU A 112 -6.31 -6.86 15.24
CA LEU A 112 -6.08 -7.59 14.00
C LEU A 112 -5.05 -6.85 13.16
N ILE A 113 -4.00 -7.54 12.81
CA ILE A 113 -2.91 -7.03 11.98
C ILE A 113 -3.00 -7.69 10.63
N CYS A 114 -2.88 -6.95 9.55
CA CYS A 114 -2.71 -7.51 8.20
C CYS A 114 -1.89 -6.58 7.32
N GLU A 115 -1.40 -7.16 6.25
CA GLU A 115 -0.80 -6.45 5.13
C GLU A 115 -1.68 -6.61 3.88
N LYS A 116 -1.16 -6.16 2.76
CA LYS A 116 -1.86 -6.04 1.48
C LYS A 116 -2.65 -7.30 1.12
N TYR A 117 -3.95 -7.15 0.96
CA TYR A 117 -4.92 -8.20 0.60
C TYR A 117 -4.98 -9.39 1.56
N CYS A 118 -4.41 -9.30 2.76
CA CYS A 118 -4.21 -10.43 3.67
C CYS A 118 -3.50 -11.62 3.00
N THR A 119 -2.59 -11.36 2.08
CA THR A 119 -1.78 -12.38 1.39
C THR A 119 -0.28 -12.13 1.52
N MET A 120 0.11 -11.05 2.18
CA MET A 120 1.51 -10.67 2.36
C MET A 120 1.88 -10.60 3.84
N ALA A 121 3.15 -10.89 4.12
CA ALA A 121 3.79 -10.73 5.42
C ALA A 121 5.28 -10.41 5.19
N GLN A 122 5.57 -9.15 4.81
CA GLN A 122 6.91 -8.69 4.40
C GLN A 122 7.20 -7.25 4.82
N ASP A 123 6.22 -6.54 5.42
CA ASP A 123 6.27 -5.12 5.68
C ASP A 123 6.06 -4.82 7.18
N ASN A 124 5.82 -3.58 7.54
CA ASN A 124 5.66 -3.11 8.92
C ASN A 124 4.67 -3.94 9.76
N GLY A 125 3.64 -4.52 9.14
CA GLY A 125 2.68 -5.40 9.82
C GLY A 125 3.31 -6.67 10.37
N LEU A 126 4.17 -7.33 9.59
CA LEU A 126 4.91 -8.53 10.01
C LEU A 126 5.85 -8.23 11.18
N TYR A 127 6.69 -7.21 11.06
CA TYR A 127 7.71 -6.91 12.07
C TYR A 127 7.08 -6.43 13.37
N PHE A 128 6.03 -5.60 13.29
CA PHE A 128 5.25 -5.22 14.45
C PHE A 128 4.55 -6.41 15.12
N PHE A 129 3.99 -7.34 14.35
CA PHE A 129 3.38 -8.55 14.90
C PHE A 129 4.40 -9.43 15.60
N ARG A 130 5.56 -9.67 15.00
CA ARG A 130 6.66 -10.45 15.61
C ARG A 130 7.11 -9.81 16.93
N TYR A 131 7.37 -8.50 16.92
CA TYR A 131 7.69 -7.79 18.15
C TYR A 131 6.64 -8.03 19.25
N CYS A 132 5.36 -7.93 18.92
CA CYS A 132 4.29 -8.18 19.88
C CYS A 132 4.30 -9.62 20.40
N MET A 133 4.56 -10.61 19.58
CA MET A 133 4.61 -12.02 20.00
C MET A 133 5.81 -12.32 20.89
N GLU A 134 6.93 -11.67 20.65
CA GLU A 134 8.19 -11.89 21.38
C GLU A 134 8.25 -11.10 22.70
N HIS A 135 7.74 -9.85 22.71
CA HIS A 135 8.01 -8.92 23.81
C HIS A 135 6.77 -8.46 24.58
N ALA A 136 5.56 -8.54 24.01
CA ALA A 136 4.36 -8.10 24.71
C ALA A 136 4.01 -9.03 25.88
N PRO A 137 3.40 -8.53 26.97
CA PRO A 137 2.87 -9.35 28.04
C PRO A 137 1.84 -10.38 27.53
N GLU A 138 1.74 -11.53 28.17
CA GLU A 138 0.87 -12.64 27.76
C GLU A 138 -0.61 -12.19 27.60
N LYS A 139 -1.11 -11.33 28.53
CA LYS A 139 -2.46 -10.75 28.44
C LYS A 139 -2.70 -10.00 27.14
N ASP A 140 -1.66 -9.39 26.53
CA ASP A 140 -1.75 -8.66 25.29
C ASP A 140 -1.53 -9.58 24.10
N ARG A 141 -0.56 -10.49 24.16
CA ARG A 141 -0.33 -11.51 23.12
C ARG A 141 -1.60 -12.30 22.82
N SER A 142 -2.36 -12.67 23.85
CA SER A 142 -3.60 -13.46 23.70
C SER A 142 -4.71 -12.77 22.91
N ARG A 143 -4.61 -11.46 22.68
CA ARG A 143 -5.62 -10.65 21.94
C ARG A 143 -5.11 -10.09 20.62
N ILE A 144 -3.85 -10.34 20.24
CA ILE A 144 -3.21 -9.85 19.00
C ILE A 144 -3.17 -10.99 18.01
N PHE A 145 -3.67 -10.75 16.79
CA PHE A 145 -3.75 -11.76 15.75
C PHE A 145 -3.31 -11.20 14.40
N TYR A 146 -2.51 -11.99 13.67
CA TYR A 146 -2.18 -11.72 12.28
C TYR A 146 -3.20 -12.40 11.35
N VAL A 147 -3.71 -11.66 10.38
CA VAL A 147 -4.68 -12.17 9.41
C VAL A 147 -4.01 -12.37 8.06
N ILE A 148 -3.99 -13.62 7.59
CA ILE A 148 -3.38 -13.97 6.30
C ILE A 148 -4.10 -15.16 5.66
N ASP A 149 -4.09 -15.24 4.34
CA ASP A 149 -4.45 -16.48 3.65
C ASP A 149 -3.31 -17.49 3.84
N LYS A 150 -3.56 -18.54 4.63
CA LYS A 150 -2.57 -19.58 4.94
C LYS A 150 -2.10 -20.39 3.71
N LYS A 151 -2.71 -20.15 2.54
CA LYS A 151 -2.29 -20.73 1.27
C LYS A 151 -1.22 -19.91 0.55
N CYS A 152 -1.01 -18.66 0.93
CA CYS A 152 0.02 -17.84 0.30
C CYS A 152 1.42 -18.21 0.83
N PRO A 153 2.48 -17.99 0.02
CA PRO A 153 3.86 -18.29 0.43
C PRO A 153 4.28 -17.57 1.71
N ASP A 154 3.84 -16.33 1.89
CA ASP A 154 4.21 -15.46 3.02
C ASP A 154 3.69 -15.96 4.38
N TYR A 155 2.75 -16.92 4.37
CA TYR A 155 2.32 -17.56 5.62
C TYR A 155 3.50 -18.18 6.39
N GLN A 156 4.54 -18.63 5.69
CA GLN A 156 5.72 -19.19 6.33
C GLN A 156 6.39 -18.20 7.29
N ALA A 157 6.30 -16.89 7.01
CA ALA A 157 6.90 -15.84 7.83
C ALA A 157 6.22 -15.67 9.21
N VAL A 158 5.00 -16.17 9.38
CA VAL A 158 4.21 -16.06 10.63
C VAL A 158 3.82 -17.44 11.19
N LYS A 159 4.24 -18.53 10.57
CA LYS A 159 3.82 -19.89 10.90
C LYS A 159 4.21 -20.33 12.32
N GLU A 160 5.33 -19.87 12.82
CA GLU A 160 5.77 -20.14 14.20
C GLU A 160 4.78 -19.64 15.25
N TYR A 161 3.99 -18.61 14.93
CA TYR A 161 2.96 -18.03 15.78
C TYR A 161 1.53 -18.47 15.39
N ASP A 162 1.35 -19.68 14.84
CA ASP A 162 0.06 -20.12 14.24
C ASP A 162 -1.14 -20.01 15.17
N ALA A 163 -0.96 -20.14 16.49
CA ALA A 163 -2.01 -19.92 17.48
C ALA A 163 -2.63 -18.49 17.38
N ASN A 164 -1.82 -17.51 17.02
CA ASN A 164 -2.19 -16.10 16.84
C ASN A 164 -2.36 -15.73 15.36
N VAL A 165 -2.40 -16.71 14.43
CA VAL A 165 -2.65 -16.47 13.01
C VAL A 165 -4.04 -16.95 12.62
N ILE A 166 -4.79 -16.05 12.00
CA ILE A 166 -6.16 -16.31 11.57
C ILE A 166 -6.20 -16.46 10.05
N GLN A 167 -6.80 -17.58 9.59
CA GLN A 167 -7.10 -17.76 8.16
C GLN A 167 -8.03 -16.67 7.68
N PHE A 168 -7.61 -15.91 6.68
CA PHE A 168 -8.42 -14.88 6.03
C PHE A 168 -9.73 -15.46 5.46
N MET A 169 -10.82 -14.72 5.57
CA MET A 169 -12.18 -15.11 5.15
C MET A 169 -12.76 -16.36 5.86
N SER A 170 -12.13 -16.84 6.94
CA SER A 170 -12.71 -17.91 7.78
C SER A 170 -13.88 -17.40 8.62
N PHE A 171 -14.69 -18.31 9.17
CA PHE A 171 -15.76 -17.95 10.10
C PHE A 171 -15.23 -17.24 11.36
N LYS A 172 -14.13 -17.76 11.93
CA LYS A 172 -13.41 -17.13 13.05
C LYS A 172 -12.97 -15.70 12.70
N TYR A 173 -12.39 -15.51 11.49
CA TYR A 173 -12.00 -14.20 11.02
C TYR A 173 -13.15 -13.20 11.02
N MET A 174 -14.32 -13.60 10.51
CA MET A 174 -15.50 -12.72 10.43
C MET A 174 -15.98 -12.28 11.81
N ILE A 175 -16.00 -13.18 12.79
CA ILE A 175 -16.34 -12.84 14.18
C ILE A 175 -15.28 -11.86 14.76
N TYR A 176 -14.00 -12.18 14.59
CA TYR A 176 -12.90 -11.37 15.12
C TYR A 176 -12.84 -10.00 14.46
N LEU A 177 -13.09 -9.91 13.15
CA LEU A 177 -13.21 -8.65 12.46
C LEU A 177 -14.32 -7.78 13.04
N SER A 178 -15.46 -8.39 13.42
CA SER A 178 -16.56 -7.68 14.09
C SER A 178 -16.16 -7.19 15.49
N ALA A 179 -15.44 -8.02 16.23
CA ALA A 179 -15.03 -7.77 17.62
C ALA A 179 -13.75 -6.92 17.74
N ALA A 180 -13.00 -6.73 16.69
CA ALA A 180 -11.71 -6.03 16.72
C ALA A 180 -11.85 -4.62 17.32
N ARG A 181 -11.02 -4.31 18.31
CA ARG A 181 -10.85 -2.96 18.85
C ARG A 181 -10.00 -2.12 17.88
N TYR A 182 -8.91 -2.69 17.39
CA TYR A 182 -8.02 -2.06 16.42
C TYR A 182 -7.85 -2.94 15.19
N LEU A 183 -7.86 -2.30 14.02
CA LEU A 183 -7.39 -2.85 12.78
C LEU A 183 -6.05 -2.17 12.47
N ILE A 184 -4.99 -2.93 12.42
CA ILE A 184 -3.62 -2.43 12.27
C ILE A 184 -3.12 -2.88 10.90
N SER A 185 -2.75 -1.97 10.03
CA SER A 185 -2.40 -2.30 8.65
C SER A 185 -1.36 -1.36 8.06
N THR A 186 -0.62 -1.85 7.09
CA THR A 186 0.26 -1.06 6.24
C THR A 186 -0.46 -0.43 5.05
N ASP A 187 -1.74 -0.76 4.87
CA ASP A 187 -2.54 -0.37 3.71
C ASP A 187 -3.94 0.11 4.11
N ALA A 188 -4.75 0.49 3.12
CA ALA A 188 -6.11 0.94 3.32
C ALA A 188 -6.99 -0.16 3.94
N ILE A 189 -8.01 0.26 4.69
CA ILE A 189 -8.95 -0.66 5.38
C ILE A 189 -9.60 -1.68 4.43
N ARG A 190 -9.75 -1.36 3.15
CA ARG A 190 -10.33 -2.28 2.17
C ARG A 190 -9.57 -3.61 2.07
N HIS A 191 -8.29 -3.64 2.47
CA HIS A 191 -7.49 -4.87 2.48
C HIS A 191 -7.94 -5.88 3.53
N PHE A 192 -8.68 -5.43 4.57
CA PHE A 192 -9.42 -6.32 5.47
C PHE A 192 -10.74 -6.83 4.86
N TYR A 193 -11.25 -6.24 3.76
CA TYR A 193 -12.56 -6.51 3.15
C TYR A 193 -12.41 -6.65 1.65
N ILE A 194 -11.51 -7.53 1.20
CA ILE A 194 -11.16 -7.63 -0.22
C ILE A 194 -12.20 -8.34 -1.08
N TRP A 195 -13.21 -8.98 -0.46
CA TRP A 195 -14.29 -9.49 -1.27
C TRP A 195 -15.08 -8.34 -1.88
N ASP A 196 -15.13 -8.37 -3.19
CA ASP A 196 -15.60 -7.26 -4.03
C ASP A 196 -17.12 -7.11 -4.06
N SER A 197 -17.84 -7.65 -3.06
CA SER A 197 -19.27 -7.41 -2.94
C SER A 197 -19.53 -5.97 -2.49
N PRO A 198 -20.11 -5.10 -3.32
CA PRO A 198 -20.36 -3.71 -2.94
C PRO A 198 -21.41 -3.59 -1.82
N ASN A 199 -22.20 -4.62 -1.63
CA ASN A 199 -23.25 -4.70 -0.61
C ASN A 199 -22.88 -5.62 0.55
N SER A 200 -21.62 -5.95 0.78
CA SER A 200 -21.24 -6.70 1.97
C SER A 200 -21.68 -5.97 3.22
N ILE A 201 -22.43 -6.68 4.06
CA ILE A 201 -22.92 -6.14 5.34
C ILE A 201 -21.75 -5.74 6.25
N TYR A 202 -20.61 -6.41 6.13
CA TYR A 202 -19.39 -6.07 6.84
C TYR A 202 -18.85 -4.70 6.44
N LYS A 203 -18.78 -4.40 5.15
CA LYS A 203 -18.36 -3.08 4.65
C LYS A 203 -19.22 -1.97 5.24
N VAL A 204 -20.53 -2.17 5.23
CA VAL A 204 -21.49 -1.14 5.66
C VAL A 204 -21.50 -0.93 7.17
N LEU A 205 -21.47 -2.02 7.96
CA LEU A 205 -21.59 -1.93 9.41
C LEU A 205 -20.27 -1.62 10.12
N TYR A 206 -19.14 -2.07 9.58
CA TYR A 206 -17.88 -2.06 10.31
C TYR A 206 -16.82 -1.12 9.76
N GLN A 207 -16.77 -0.88 8.46
CA GLN A 207 -15.77 0.01 7.87
C GLN A 207 -15.79 1.42 8.49
N ALA A 208 -16.98 1.93 8.80
CA ALA A 208 -17.16 3.26 9.38
C ALA A 208 -16.90 3.34 10.91
N ARG A 209 -16.72 2.20 11.59
CA ARG A 209 -16.71 2.14 13.07
C ARG A 209 -15.40 1.66 13.68
N LYS A 210 -14.43 1.18 12.84
CA LYS A 210 -13.19 0.61 13.37
C LYS A 210 -12.11 1.65 13.56
N ASN A 211 -11.35 1.50 14.63
CA ASN A 211 -10.14 2.26 14.87
C ASN A 211 -9.01 1.65 14.06
N ILE A 212 -8.58 2.34 13.03
CA ILE A 212 -7.51 1.90 12.14
C ILE A 212 -6.22 2.55 12.59
N VAL A 213 -5.23 1.72 12.89
CA VAL A 213 -3.85 2.14 13.09
C VAL A 213 -3.10 1.88 11.78
N PHE A 214 -2.59 2.94 11.19
CA PHE A 214 -1.89 2.87 9.93
C PHE A 214 -0.38 2.86 10.15
N LEU A 215 0.23 1.69 9.95
CA LEU A 215 1.68 1.49 10.12
C LEU A 215 2.49 2.01 8.94
N GLN A 216 1.80 2.47 7.89
CA GLN A 216 2.36 2.85 6.60
C GLN A 216 3.02 1.70 5.82
N HIS A 217 3.14 1.93 4.52
CA HIS A 217 3.85 1.07 3.58
C HIS A 217 5.24 1.64 3.25
N GLY A 218 5.45 2.92 3.50
CA GLY A 218 6.69 3.66 3.28
C GLY A 218 6.50 5.11 3.63
N VAL A 219 7.59 5.81 3.93
CA VAL A 219 7.57 7.23 4.31
C VAL A 219 6.90 8.08 3.24
N MET A 220 5.98 8.94 3.67
CA MET A 220 5.23 9.84 2.80
C MET A 220 6.10 11.06 2.45
N GLY A 221 6.67 11.06 1.26
CA GLY A 221 7.50 12.18 0.79
C GLY A 221 7.41 12.34 -0.72
N PHE A 222 7.80 11.31 -1.45
CA PHE A 222 8.00 11.34 -2.90
C PHE A 222 6.74 11.14 -3.75
N LYS A 223 5.60 10.83 -3.13
CA LYS A 223 4.36 10.56 -3.85
C LYS A 223 3.16 11.15 -3.14
N GLN A 224 2.36 11.96 -3.84
CA GLN A 224 1.09 12.45 -3.29
C GLN A 224 0.03 11.35 -3.26
N CYS A 225 -0.49 11.08 -2.05
CA CYS A 225 -1.55 10.10 -1.82
C CYS A 225 -2.61 10.58 -0.81
N HIS A 226 -2.61 11.86 -0.45
CA HIS A 226 -3.55 12.44 0.51
C HIS A 226 -5.02 12.23 0.09
N ARG A 227 -5.34 12.23 -1.21
CA ARG A 227 -6.70 11.95 -1.70
C ARG A 227 -7.24 10.60 -1.23
N THR A 228 -6.36 9.61 -1.02
CA THR A 228 -6.76 8.27 -0.58
C THR A 228 -6.97 8.20 0.93
N PHE A 229 -6.15 8.89 1.71
CA PHE A 229 -6.05 8.73 3.16
C PHE A 229 -6.42 9.98 3.97
N HIS A 230 -6.99 11.03 3.34
CA HIS A 230 -7.32 12.26 4.04
C HIS A 230 -8.34 12.06 5.17
N LYS A 231 -8.27 12.90 6.20
CA LYS A 231 -9.25 12.95 7.29
C LYS A 231 -10.64 13.29 6.71
N GLY A 232 -11.66 12.57 7.16
CA GLY A 232 -13.02 12.68 6.61
C GLY A 232 -13.31 11.77 5.42
N GLY A 233 -12.29 11.18 4.80
CA GLY A 233 -12.44 10.24 3.68
C GLY A 233 -12.84 8.82 4.08
N GLY A 234 -13.07 7.97 3.08
CA GLY A 234 -13.45 6.57 3.27
C GLY A 234 -12.38 5.73 3.98
N ASN A 235 -11.11 6.08 3.81
CA ASN A 235 -9.96 5.43 4.43
C ASN A 235 -9.38 6.25 5.59
N GLN A 236 -10.19 7.04 6.28
CA GLN A 236 -9.73 7.78 7.45
C GLN A 236 -9.17 6.84 8.52
N MET A 237 -7.97 7.18 9.00
CA MET A 237 -7.27 6.47 10.07
C MET A 237 -7.62 7.04 11.44
N ALA A 238 -7.49 6.25 12.50
CA ALA A 238 -7.59 6.72 13.87
C ALA A 238 -6.21 7.13 14.41
N LEU A 239 -5.16 6.51 13.87
CA LEU A 239 -3.77 6.79 14.24
C LEU A 239 -2.87 6.58 13.02
N PHE A 240 -2.02 7.56 12.75
CA PHE A 240 -0.93 7.49 11.78
C PHE A 240 0.40 7.25 12.48
N VAL A 241 1.14 6.24 12.05
CA VAL A 241 2.55 6.04 12.41
C VAL A 241 3.41 6.76 11.38
N VAL A 242 4.35 7.59 11.83
CA VAL A 242 5.26 8.34 10.95
C VAL A 242 6.72 8.21 11.41
N SER A 243 7.62 8.46 10.48
CA SER A 243 9.06 8.34 10.70
C SER A 243 9.66 9.50 11.47
N SER A 244 9.13 10.71 11.29
CA SER A 244 9.76 11.95 11.77
C SER A 244 8.77 13.10 11.91
N GLY A 245 9.24 14.21 12.53
CA GLY A 245 8.50 15.48 12.55
C GLY A 245 8.29 16.08 11.17
N TYR A 246 9.22 15.84 10.25
CA TYR A 246 9.05 16.23 8.85
C TYR A 246 7.84 15.54 8.21
N GLU A 247 7.74 14.23 8.37
CA GLU A 247 6.60 13.46 7.86
C GLU A 247 5.30 13.80 8.61
N GLN A 248 5.36 14.02 9.94
CA GLN A 248 4.20 14.47 10.72
C GLN A 248 3.61 15.76 10.14
N LYS A 249 4.44 16.72 9.74
CA LYS A 249 4.01 17.95 9.12
C LYS A 249 3.29 17.68 7.79
N ILE A 250 3.80 16.79 6.94
CA ILE A 250 3.14 16.38 5.69
C ILE A 250 1.74 15.81 5.98
N ILE A 251 1.63 14.91 6.95
CA ILE A 251 0.34 14.29 7.29
C ILE A 251 -0.63 15.33 7.88
N HIS A 252 -0.15 16.26 8.70
CA HIS A 252 -0.96 17.34 9.22
C HIS A 252 -1.46 18.27 8.10
N ASP A 253 -0.55 18.80 7.28
CA ASP A 253 -0.84 19.87 6.33
C ASP A 253 -1.65 19.39 5.11
N TYR A 254 -1.35 18.20 4.59
CA TYR A 254 -1.97 17.70 3.36
C TYR A 254 -3.08 16.69 3.61
N PHE A 255 -3.03 15.92 4.70
CA PHE A 255 -4.04 14.89 4.98
C PHE A 255 -5.08 15.37 6.00
N GLY A 256 -4.80 16.47 6.72
CA GLY A 256 -5.72 17.11 7.66
C GLY A 256 -5.87 16.39 9.01
N TYR A 257 -4.88 15.61 9.44
CA TYR A 257 -4.88 14.98 10.76
C TYR A 257 -4.31 15.93 11.82
N ASP A 258 -4.86 15.85 13.04
CA ASP A 258 -4.32 16.57 14.17
C ASP A 258 -3.08 15.86 14.71
N ASN A 259 -2.18 16.59 15.39
CA ASN A 259 -0.93 16.04 15.90
C ASN A 259 -1.13 14.87 16.87
N GLU A 260 -2.24 14.84 17.61
CA GLU A 260 -2.60 13.76 18.52
C GLU A 260 -3.02 12.47 17.80
N GLU A 261 -3.31 12.55 16.49
CA GLU A 261 -3.65 11.42 15.63
C GLU A 261 -2.42 10.88 14.89
N ILE A 262 -1.25 11.50 15.09
CA ILE A 262 0.01 11.18 14.40
C ILE A 262 1.08 10.88 15.45
N ILE A 263 1.71 9.71 15.35
CA ILE A 263 2.80 9.34 16.28
C ILE A 263 4.12 9.19 15.56
N ILE A 264 5.15 9.82 16.08
CA ILE A 264 6.52 9.71 15.56
C ILE A 264 7.18 8.54 16.28
N THR A 265 7.41 7.44 15.58
CA THR A 265 7.99 6.22 16.15
C THR A 265 9.09 5.61 15.29
N GLY A 266 9.19 6.01 14.03
CA GLY A 266 9.86 5.23 12.98
C GLY A 266 8.97 4.09 12.48
N LEU A 267 9.46 3.33 11.51
CA LEU A 267 8.74 2.22 10.88
C LEU A 267 9.16 0.87 11.48
N ALA A 268 8.19 -0.01 11.76
CA ALA A 268 8.46 -1.29 12.41
C ALA A 268 9.48 -2.18 11.66
N ARG A 269 9.48 -2.15 10.32
CA ARG A 269 10.45 -2.93 9.53
C ARG A 269 11.88 -2.45 9.65
N TRP A 270 12.10 -1.22 10.14
CA TRP A 270 13.43 -0.69 10.35
C TRP A 270 14.16 -1.35 11.53
N ASP A 271 13.44 -1.98 12.46
CA ASP A 271 14.02 -2.68 13.60
C ASP A 271 14.94 -3.84 13.22
N VAL A 272 14.78 -4.36 12.00
CA VAL A 272 15.57 -5.48 11.48
C VAL A 272 16.53 -5.09 10.36
N LEU A 273 16.56 -3.80 9.99
CA LEU A 273 17.50 -3.32 8.99
C LEU A 273 18.89 -3.17 9.60
N GLU A 274 19.84 -3.84 8.99
CA GLU A 274 21.26 -3.79 9.35
C GLU A 274 22.09 -3.76 8.07
N ASP A 275 23.24 -3.14 8.14
CA ASP A 275 24.17 -3.18 7.02
C ASP A 275 24.80 -4.57 6.91
N LYS A 276 24.48 -5.29 5.84
CA LYS A 276 25.03 -6.59 5.45
C LYS A 276 25.84 -6.52 4.16
N SER A 277 26.27 -5.32 3.78
CA SER A 277 27.13 -5.17 2.61
C SER A 277 28.48 -5.87 2.81
N ASP A 278 28.92 -6.59 1.79
CA ASP A 278 30.19 -7.31 1.82
C ASP A 278 31.30 -6.43 1.18
N PRO A 279 32.30 -6.00 1.95
CA PRO A 279 33.40 -5.19 1.38
C PRO A 279 34.15 -5.87 0.23
N ALA A 280 34.11 -7.21 0.16
CA ALA A 280 34.75 -7.97 -0.91
C ALA A 280 33.91 -8.01 -2.21
N HIS A 281 32.58 -7.83 -2.08
CA HIS A 281 31.62 -7.88 -3.19
C HIS A 281 30.73 -6.62 -3.19
N LYS A 282 31.22 -5.58 -3.81
CA LYS A 282 30.49 -4.29 -3.89
C LYS A 282 29.23 -4.43 -4.72
N GLU A 283 28.08 -4.14 -4.15
CA GLU A 283 26.79 -4.19 -4.83
C GLU A 283 26.09 -2.83 -4.84
N ILE A 284 25.58 -2.44 -6.00
CA ILE A 284 24.71 -1.27 -6.17
C ILE A 284 23.31 -1.79 -6.50
N LEU A 285 22.29 -1.30 -5.80
CA LEU A 285 20.89 -1.58 -6.13
C LEU A 285 20.32 -0.46 -6.98
N LEU A 286 19.90 -0.78 -8.20
CA LEU A 286 19.13 0.11 -9.07
C LEU A 286 17.65 -0.29 -8.97
N MET A 287 16.83 0.55 -8.34
CA MET A 287 15.41 0.28 -8.12
C MET A 287 14.53 1.46 -8.50
N PRO A 288 14.14 1.58 -9.78
CA PRO A 288 13.28 2.65 -10.23
C PRO A 288 11.82 2.44 -9.82
N THR A 289 11.12 3.55 -9.61
CA THR A 289 9.68 3.56 -9.32
C THR A 289 8.89 3.33 -10.62
N TRP A 290 7.78 2.63 -10.51
CA TRP A 290 6.85 2.50 -11.62
C TRP A 290 6.16 3.84 -11.95
N ARG A 291 5.71 3.99 -13.19
CA ARG A 291 4.97 5.16 -13.65
C ARG A 291 3.50 4.79 -13.86
N SER A 292 2.59 5.52 -13.22
CA SER A 292 1.15 5.23 -13.35
C SER A 292 0.63 5.36 -14.77
N TRP A 293 1.22 6.21 -15.58
CA TRP A 293 0.86 6.39 -16.98
C TRP A 293 1.46 5.35 -17.94
N LEU A 294 2.27 4.43 -17.42
CA LEU A 294 2.79 3.27 -18.15
C LEU A 294 2.18 1.96 -17.62
N GLU A 295 1.15 2.02 -16.80
CA GLU A 295 0.43 0.83 -16.34
C GLU A 295 -0.48 0.31 -17.45
N ASP A 296 -0.58 -1.00 -17.60
CA ASP A 296 -1.48 -1.68 -18.56
C ASP A 296 -1.25 -1.34 -20.04
N ILE A 297 -0.07 -0.82 -20.41
CA ILE A 297 0.31 -0.58 -21.80
C ILE A 297 0.96 -1.81 -22.42
N SER A 298 0.94 -1.91 -23.77
CA SER A 298 1.61 -2.99 -24.49
C SER A 298 3.14 -2.92 -24.35
N GLU A 299 3.81 -4.07 -24.55
CA GLU A 299 5.27 -4.13 -24.52
C GLU A 299 5.92 -3.18 -25.57
N GLU A 300 5.29 -3.03 -26.73
CA GLU A 300 5.76 -2.10 -27.76
C GLU A 300 5.70 -0.65 -27.30
N GLN A 301 4.59 -0.25 -26.66
CA GLN A 301 4.43 1.09 -26.07
C GLN A 301 5.41 1.31 -24.93
N PHE A 302 5.59 0.30 -24.06
CA PHE A 302 6.58 0.37 -22.98
C PHE A 302 8.00 0.61 -23.52
N LYS A 303 8.42 -0.14 -24.56
CA LYS A 303 9.74 0.04 -25.19
C LYS A 303 9.94 1.41 -25.85
N LYS A 304 8.85 2.09 -26.23
CA LYS A 304 8.90 3.47 -26.76
C LYS A 304 8.92 4.54 -25.67
N SER A 305 8.65 4.19 -24.41
CA SER A 305 8.61 5.14 -23.31
C SER A 305 9.99 5.70 -22.97
N GLU A 306 10.04 6.96 -22.51
CA GLU A 306 11.27 7.57 -22.00
C GLU A 306 11.86 6.74 -20.85
N TYR A 307 11.01 6.23 -19.93
CA TYR A 307 11.41 5.36 -18.83
C TYR A 307 12.26 4.17 -19.32
N TYR A 308 11.76 3.40 -20.29
CA TYR A 308 12.50 2.26 -20.82
C TYR A 308 13.78 2.69 -21.53
N GLN A 309 13.72 3.72 -22.38
CA GLN A 309 14.87 4.19 -23.17
C GLN A 309 16.01 4.70 -22.27
N ARG A 310 15.69 5.46 -21.22
CA ARG A 310 16.69 5.98 -20.28
C ARG A 310 17.38 4.87 -19.50
N TYR A 311 16.62 3.95 -18.89
CA TYR A 311 17.24 2.85 -18.15
C TYR A 311 17.96 1.85 -19.06
N LYS A 312 17.45 1.59 -20.27
CA LYS A 312 18.15 0.76 -21.24
C LYS A 312 19.48 1.38 -21.66
N ALA A 313 19.49 2.65 -22.01
CA ALA A 313 20.71 3.36 -22.39
C ALA A 313 21.74 3.33 -21.26
N PHE A 314 21.30 3.57 -20.01
CA PHE A 314 22.17 3.51 -18.84
C PHE A 314 22.78 2.10 -18.62
N LEU A 315 21.97 1.04 -18.70
CA LEU A 315 22.44 -0.34 -18.53
C LEU A 315 23.35 -0.81 -19.67
N GLN A 316 23.31 -0.16 -20.83
CA GLN A 316 24.15 -0.44 -22.00
C GLN A 316 25.36 0.49 -22.15
N ASP A 317 25.53 1.44 -21.22
CA ASP A 317 26.63 2.41 -21.27
C ASP A 317 28.00 1.75 -21.08
N GLU A 318 28.89 1.90 -22.02
CA GLU A 318 30.25 1.32 -21.97
C GLU A 318 31.12 1.93 -20.87
N ARG A 319 30.88 3.20 -20.51
CA ARG A 319 31.57 3.85 -19.37
C ARG A 319 31.13 3.19 -18.06
N LEU A 320 29.84 2.92 -17.90
CA LEU A 320 29.30 2.19 -16.73
C LEU A 320 29.93 0.81 -16.65
N LYS A 321 29.89 0.01 -17.72
CA LYS A 321 30.43 -1.36 -17.73
C LYS A 321 31.92 -1.38 -17.39
N THR A 322 32.71 -0.48 -18.01
CA THR A 322 34.13 -0.34 -17.70
C THR A 322 34.37 0.02 -16.22
N LEU A 323 33.54 0.92 -15.66
CA LEU A 323 33.62 1.29 -14.25
C LEU A 323 33.28 0.12 -13.32
N LEU A 324 32.19 -0.61 -13.60
CA LEU A 324 31.75 -1.77 -12.82
C LEU A 324 32.83 -2.85 -12.81
N GLU A 325 33.42 -3.15 -13.98
CA GLU A 325 34.54 -4.11 -14.10
C GLU A 325 35.77 -3.67 -13.32
N LYS A 326 36.22 -2.42 -13.53
CA LYS A 326 37.41 -1.87 -12.86
C LYS A 326 37.32 -1.87 -11.36
N GLU A 327 36.18 -1.51 -10.81
CA GLU A 327 35.95 -1.38 -9.35
C GLU A 327 35.40 -2.68 -8.72
N ASN A 328 35.20 -3.74 -9.53
CA ASN A 328 34.59 -5.01 -9.11
C ASN A 328 33.22 -4.81 -8.45
N ILE A 329 32.34 -4.09 -9.11
CA ILE A 329 31.00 -3.75 -8.62
C ILE A 329 29.97 -4.57 -9.40
N THR A 330 28.95 -5.10 -8.70
CA THR A 330 27.77 -5.67 -9.30
C THR A 330 26.60 -4.69 -9.21
N LEU A 331 25.99 -4.34 -10.33
CA LEU A 331 24.76 -3.56 -10.41
C LEU A 331 23.55 -4.50 -10.46
N ASN A 332 22.77 -4.51 -9.39
CA ASN A 332 21.54 -5.28 -9.27
C ASN A 332 20.35 -4.41 -9.72
N PHE A 333 19.76 -4.69 -10.86
CA PHE A 333 18.58 -4.00 -11.36
C PHE A 333 17.32 -4.74 -10.93
N TYR A 334 16.56 -4.13 -10.03
CA TYR A 334 15.31 -4.64 -9.51
C TYR A 334 14.14 -3.77 -9.97
N ILE A 335 13.34 -4.29 -10.88
CA ILE A 335 12.18 -3.54 -11.41
C ILE A 335 10.97 -3.67 -10.50
N HIS A 336 10.19 -2.58 -10.40
CA HIS A 336 8.98 -2.55 -9.59
C HIS A 336 7.98 -3.67 -9.99
N PRO A 337 7.27 -4.32 -9.04
CA PRO A 337 6.34 -5.42 -9.30
C PRO A 337 5.28 -5.17 -10.39
N LYS A 338 4.84 -3.92 -10.55
CA LYS A 338 3.92 -3.50 -11.61
C LYS A 338 4.49 -3.67 -13.02
N PHE A 339 5.81 -3.63 -13.16
CA PHE A 339 6.53 -3.79 -14.42
C PHE A 339 7.27 -5.13 -14.55
N ARG A 340 6.96 -6.10 -13.68
CA ARG A 340 7.64 -7.40 -13.63
C ARG A 340 7.68 -8.13 -14.98
N GLU A 341 6.67 -7.95 -15.83
CA GLU A 341 6.59 -8.57 -17.15
C GLU A 341 7.57 -7.95 -18.15
N HIS A 342 7.98 -6.70 -17.91
CA HIS A 342 8.87 -5.95 -18.79
C HIS A 342 10.37 -6.08 -18.45
N ILE A 343 10.74 -6.75 -17.34
CA ILE A 343 12.16 -6.85 -16.95
C ILE A 343 13.02 -7.50 -18.03
N ARG A 344 12.47 -8.53 -18.71
CA ARG A 344 13.18 -9.24 -19.78
C ARG A 344 13.41 -8.39 -21.03
N SER A 345 12.68 -7.29 -21.21
CA SER A 345 12.83 -6.38 -22.33
C SER A 345 14.16 -5.61 -22.30
N PHE A 346 14.79 -5.47 -21.12
CA PHE A 346 16.04 -4.71 -20.99
C PHE A 346 17.26 -5.41 -21.60
N GLN A 347 17.27 -6.74 -21.72
CA GLN A 347 18.28 -7.52 -22.47
C GLN A 347 19.72 -7.05 -22.22
N VAL A 348 20.21 -7.16 -21.00
CA VAL A 348 21.59 -6.79 -20.67
C VAL A 348 22.45 -8.05 -20.63
N GLU A 349 23.51 -8.06 -21.44
CA GLU A 349 24.53 -9.12 -21.47
C GLU A 349 25.82 -8.55 -20.86
N ASP A 350 25.92 -8.52 -19.56
CA ASP A 350 27.10 -8.10 -18.82
C ASP A 350 27.22 -8.87 -17.51
N ARG A 351 28.43 -9.33 -17.16
CA ARG A 351 28.67 -10.12 -15.94
C ARG A 351 28.49 -9.31 -14.65
N HIS A 352 28.63 -8.01 -14.72
CA HIS A 352 28.50 -7.08 -13.60
C HIS A 352 27.12 -6.47 -13.45
N ILE A 353 26.18 -6.77 -14.40
CA ILE A 353 24.80 -6.27 -14.32
C ILE A 353 23.83 -7.44 -14.21
N ARG A 354 23.09 -7.50 -13.11
CA ARG A 354 22.11 -8.57 -12.84
C ARG A 354 20.70 -8.00 -12.89
N LEU A 355 19.87 -8.57 -13.73
CA LEU A 355 18.42 -8.31 -13.74
C LEU A 355 17.78 -9.23 -12.68
N ILE A 356 17.21 -8.66 -11.63
CA ILE A 356 16.58 -9.40 -10.53
C ILE A 356 15.06 -9.43 -10.73
N PRO A 357 14.46 -10.59 -11.10
CA PRO A 357 13.02 -10.71 -11.22
C PRO A 357 12.33 -10.55 -9.87
N PHE A 358 11.14 -9.94 -9.88
CA PHE A 358 10.33 -9.80 -8.67
C PHE A 358 10.04 -11.17 -8.01
N GLY A 359 10.25 -11.24 -6.70
CA GLY A 359 9.96 -12.43 -5.91
C GLY A 359 11.08 -13.48 -5.86
N THR A 360 12.21 -13.25 -6.54
CA THR A 360 13.37 -14.16 -6.46
C THR A 360 14.22 -13.93 -5.22
N MET A 361 14.25 -12.71 -4.71
CA MET A 361 14.92 -12.34 -3.46
C MET A 361 14.01 -11.41 -2.65
N PRO A 362 14.00 -11.53 -1.31
CA PRO A 362 13.31 -10.57 -0.44
C PRO A 362 13.92 -9.18 -0.58
N LEU A 363 13.07 -8.16 -0.70
CA LEU A 363 13.52 -6.77 -0.90
C LEU A 363 14.43 -6.28 0.22
N ASN A 364 14.12 -6.60 1.48
CA ASN A 364 14.94 -6.21 2.63
C ASN A 364 16.37 -6.78 2.54
N GLN A 365 16.56 -7.98 2.00
CA GLN A 365 17.91 -8.54 1.78
C GLN A 365 18.69 -7.71 0.77
N LEU A 366 18.07 -7.33 -0.36
CA LEU A 366 18.69 -6.46 -1.36
C LEU A 366 19.08 -5.09 -0.77
N LEU A 367 18.22 -4.52 0.07
CA LEU A 367 18.48 -3.24 0.74
C LEU A 367 19.58 -3.35 1.79
N MET A 368 19.68 -4.48 2.48
CA MET A 368 20.75 -4.72 3.47
C MET A 368 22.09 -5.06 2.81
N SER A 369 22.11 -5.78 1.69
CA SER A 369 23.37 -6.17 1.03
C SER A 369 23.97 -5.09 0.13
N CYS A 370 23.16 -4.15 -0.39
CA CYS A 370 23.71 -3.11 -1.26
C CYS A 370 24.57 -2.11 -0.50
N HIS A 371 25.59 -1.57 -1.18
CA HIS A 371 26.44 -0.47 -0.69
C HIS A 371 25.83 0.89 -1.00
N MET A 372 25.04 0.99 -2.04
CA MET A 372 24.40 2.22 -2.51
C MET A 372 23.09 1.89 -3.23
N LEU A 373 22.11 2.77 -3.11
CA LEU A 373 20.87 2.73 -3.88
C LEU A 373 20.89 3.80 -4.96
N ILE A 374 20.51 3.40 -6.17
CA ILE A 374 20.09 4.30 -7.25
C ILE A 374 18.59 4.15 -7.40
N THR A 375 17.86 5.24 -7.29
CA THR A 375 16.40 5.25 -7.45
C THR A 375 15.94 6.58 -8.03
N ASP A 376 14.63 6.79 -8.12
CA ASP A 376 14.05 8.05 -8.57
C ASP A 376 13.07 8.61 -7.52
N TYR A 377 11.86 8.06 -7.40
CA TYR A 377 10.79 8.54 -6.51
C TYR A 377 10.37 7.51 -5.45
N SER A 378 11.22 6.52 -5.20
CA SER A 378 10.85 5.39 -4.35
C SER A 378 11.09 5.67 -2.86
N SER A 379 10.09 5.33 -2.05
CA SER A 379 10.21 5.39 -0.59
C SER A 379 11.22 4.40 0.00
N VAL A 380 11.72 3.41 -0.76
CA VAL A 380 12.79 2.52 -0.28
C VAL A 380 14.12 3.24 -0.07
N SER A 381 14.28 4.46 -0.62
CA SER A 381 15.41 5.32 -0.33
C SER A 381 15.55 5.64 1.16
N TRP A 382 14.43 5.75 1.86
CA TRP A 382 14.44 5.95 3.32
C TRP A 382 14.98 4.74 4.06
N ASP A 383 14.70 3.53 3.58
CA ASP A 383 15.22 2.28 4.18
C ASP A 383 16.74 2.18 4.03
N VAL A 384 17.29 2.64 2.91
CA VAL A 384 18.73 2.68 2.66
C VAL A 384 19.40 3.81 3.44
N TYR A 385 18.78 4.99 3.47
CA TYR A 385 19.23 6.13 4.25
C TYR A 385 19.22 5.85 5.76
N TYR A 386 18.26 5.05 6.25
CA TYR A 386 18.23 4.55 7.63
C TYR A 386 19.47 3.73 7.98
N GLN A 387 19.99 2.95 7.02
CA GLN A 387 21.20 2.13 7.17
C GLN A 387 22.52 2.92 6.97
N GLU A 388 22.45 4.25 6.86
CA GLU A 388 23.61 5.13 6.66
C GLU A 388 24.36 4.91 5.34
N LYS A 389 23.66 4.43 4.32
CA LYS A 389 24.18 4.16 2.98
C LYS A 389 23.81 5.27 2.02
N PRO A 390 24.67 5.57 1.03
CA PRO A 390 24.38 6.60 0.05
C PRO A 390 23.19 6.25 -0.84
N VAL A 391 22.43 7.28 -1.18
CA VAL A 391 21.34 7.24 -2.15
C VAL A 391 21.65 8.20 -3.28
N VAL A 392 21.47 7.75 -4.53
CA VAL A 392 21.52 8.60 -5.72
C VAL A 392 20.15 8.60 -6.36
N PHE A 393 19.59 9.79 -6.53
CA PHE A 393 18.30 9.98 -7.19
C PHE A 393 18.51 10.30 -8.68
N TYR A 394 17.79 9.62 -9.55
CA TYR A 394 17.83 9.80 -11.00
C TYR A 394 16.44 10.19 -11.56
N PRO A 395 15.96 11.41 -11.25
CA PRO A 395 14.61 11.87 -11.59
C PRO A 395 14.57 12.54 -12.99
N PHE A 396 14.97 11.85 -14.04
CA PHE A 396 15.08 12.39 -15.42
C PHE A 396 13.76 12.90 -15.99
N ASP A 397 12.62 12.42 -15.48
CA ASP A 397 11.28 12.79 -15.91
C ASP A 397 10.50 13.58 -14.82
N LEU A 398 11.20 14.34 -13.96
CA LEU A 398 10.64 15.02 -12.79
C LEU A 398 9.42 15.90 -13.14
N GLU A 399 9.48 16.68 -14.20
CA GLU A 399 8.37 17.56 -14.59
C GLU A 399 7.08 16.76 -14.89
N THR A 400 7.22 15.64 -15.60
CA THR A 400 6.09 14.75 -15.89
C THR A 400 5.57 14.09 -14.61
N TYR A 401 6.49 13.64 -13.74
CA TYR A 401 6.12 13.00 -12.49
C TYR A 401 5.38 13.97 -11.55
N GLU A 402 5.86 15.18 -11.38
CA GLU A 402 5.20 16.19 -10.56
C GLU A 402 3.81 16.56 -11.08
N LYS A 403 3.66 16.68 -12.40
CA LYS A 403 2.38 16.98 -13.04
C LYS A 403 1.33 15.88 -12.86
N VAL A 404 1.73 14.62 -12.96
CA VAL A 404 0.80 13.47 -12.96
C VAL A 404 0.59 12.91 -11.56
N GLN A 405 1.67 12.74 -10.79
CA GLN A 405 1.66 12.07 -9.50
C GLN A 405 1.83 13.04 -8.33
N GLY A 406 2.71 14.02 -8.47
CA GLY A 406 3.08 14.99 -7.44
C GLY A 406 3.94 14.40 -6.32
N SER A 407 4.72 15.29 -5.69
CA SER A 407 5.53 15.01 -4.51
C SER A 407 5.17 15.99 -3.38
N TYR A 408 5.45 15.63 -2.13
CA TYR A 408 5.41 16.55 -0.98
C TYR A 408 6.78 17.20 -0.74
N MET A 409 7.85 16.56 -1.22
CA MET A 409 9.22 17.02 -1.10
C MET A 409 9.63 17.80 -2.33
N ASP A 410 10.36 18.89 -2.12
CA ASP A 410 11.06 19.60 -3.21
C ASP A 410 12.34 18.82 -3.57
N TYR A 411 12.37 18.21 -4.74
CA TYR A 411 13.51 17.41 -5.21
C TYR A 411 14.82 18.19 -5.24
N LYS A 412 14.80 19.51 -5.39
CA LYS A 412 16.01 20.33 -5.44
C LYS A 412 16.56 20.71 -4.06
N LYS A 413 15.75 20.54 -2.99
CA LYS A 413 16.11 21.01 -1.66
C LYS A 413 16.02 19.94 -0.58
N ASP A 414 15.02 19.03 -0.69
CA ASP A 414 14.63 18.18 0.43
C ASP A 414 15.20 16.77 0.35
N VAL A 415 15.71 16.35 -0.80
CA VAL A 415 16.28 14.99 -0.94
C VAL A 415 17.56 14.83 -0.08
N PHE A 416 17.78 13.62 0.34
CA PHE A 416 18.87 13.21 1.23
C PHE A 416 19.89 12.33 0.50
N GLY A 417 20.19 12.68 -0.74
CA GLY A 417 21.16 12.01 -1.60
C GLY A 417 21.44 12.83 -2.85
N ASP A 418 22.47 12.45 -3.60
CA ASP A 418 22.84 13.15 -4.82
C ASP A 418 21.76 13.04 -5.90
N LEU A 419 21.68 14.08 -6.74
CA LEU A 419 20.79 14.13 -7.89
C LEU A 419 21.60 13.96 -9.18
N ALA A 420 21.25 12.99 -10.00
CA ALA A 420 21.71 12.84 -11.37
C ALA A 420 20.56 13.17 -12.33
N TRP A 421 20.72 14.18 -13.15
CA TRP A 421 19.71 14.61 -14.11
C TRP A 421 19.85 13.92 -15.47
N ASP A 422 21.03 13.37 -15.73
CA ASP A 422 21.34 12.62 -16.94
C ASP A 422 22.25 11.42 -16.64
N GLN A 423 22.41 10.57 -17.64
CA GLN A 423 23.20 9.34 -17.57
C GLN A 423 24.68 9.59 -17.26
N ASN A 424 25.27 10.68 -17.79
CA ASN A 424 26.68 10.97 -17.56
C ASN A 424 26.94 11.34 -16.09
N GLN A 425 26.10 12.21 -15.53
CA GLN A 425 26.14 12.55 -14.10
C GLN A 425 25.97 11.32 -13.22
N LEU A 426 25.05 10.41 -13.59
CA LEU A 426 24.82 9.18 -12.84
C LEU A 426 26.06 8.28 -12.82
N VAL A 427 26.72 8.08 -13.97
CA VAL A 427 27.95 7.27 -14.06
C VAL A 427 29.09 7.94 -13.29
N ASP A 428 29.22 9.27 -13.36
CA ASP A 428 30.25 10.04 -12.64
C ASP A 428 30.07 9.91 -11.10
N LEU A 429 28.83 10.00 -10.60
CA LEU A 429 28.50 9.79 -9.17
C LEU A 429 28.82 8.37 -8.71
N ILE A 430 28.48 7.34 -9.51
CA ILE A 430 28.85 5.95 -9.19
C ILE A 430 30.38 5.84 -9.03
N GLY A 431 31.14 6.43 -9.95
CA GLY A 431 32.60 6.45 -9.87
C GLY A 431 33.15 7.21 -8.65
N GLU A 432 32.51 8.30 -8.26
CA GLU A 432 32.84 9.06 -7.04
C GLU A 432 32.61 8.20 -5.79
N TYR A 433 31.43 7.60 -5.65
CA TYR A 433 31.10 6.72 -4.50
C TYR A 433 31.98 5.46 -4.45
N ALA A 434 32.29 4.86 -5.58
CA ALA A 434 33.19 3.71 -5.64
C ALA A 434 34.60 4.05 -5.10
N ARG A 435 35.13 5.25 -5.44
CA ARG A 435 36.45 5.72 -4.96
C ARG A 435 36.46 6.09 -3.50
N ASN A 436 35.35 6.58 -2.92
CA ASN A 436 35.28 6.93 -1.50
C ASN A 436 34.82 5.76 -0.61
N GLY A 437 34.68 4.54 -1.17
CA GLY A 437 34.26 3.34 -0.44
C GLY A 437 32.79 3.35 -0.08
N PHE A 438 31.93 3.95 -0.91
CA PHE A 438 30.49 4.10 -0.71
C PHE A 438 30.10 4.79 0.59
N ARG A 439 30.91 5.73 1.03
CA ARG A 439 30.57 6.56 2.20
C ARG A 439 29.61 7.66 1.81
N GLU A 440 28.58 7.83 2.62
CA GLU A 440 27.64 8.93 2.46
C GLU A 440 28.33 10.29 2.64
N LYS A 441 27.88 11.29 1.91
CA LYS A 441 28.43 12.66 2.02
C LYS A 441 27.93 13.34 3.31
N PRO A 442 28.78 14.17 3.97
CA PRO A 442 28.41 14.82 5.23
C PRO A 442 27.18 15.71 5.17
N GLU A 443 26.89 16.32 4.01
CA GLU A 443 25.70 17.13 3.79
C GLU A 443 24.39 16.33 3.92
N PHE A 444 24.38 15.04 3.56
CA PHE A 444 23.21 14.16 3.71
C PHE A 444 23.16 13.55 5.10
N SER A 445 24.26 13.06 5.62
CA SER A 445 24.31 12.50 6.98
C SER A 445 23.93 13.52 8.06
N GLY A 446 24.23 14.81 7.85
CA GLY A 446 23.89 15.89 8.79
C GLY A 446 22.38 16.16 8.92
N ARG A 447 21.56 15.72 7.95
CA ARG A 447 20.10 15.88 8.00
C ARG A 447 19.39 14.69 8.65
N ARG A 448 20.11 13.64 9.00
CA ARG A 448 19.51 12.37 9.44
C ARG A 448 18.73 12.51 10.75
N ASP A 449 19.20 13.32 11.70
CA ASP A 449 18.50 13.53 12.97
C ASP A 449 17.15 14.23 12.79
N GLU A 450 17.02 15.11 11.80
CA GLU A 450 15.76 15.74 11.43
C GLU A 450 14.79 14.74 10.78
N LEU A 451 15.29 13.95 9.82
CA LEU A 451 14.50 13.09 8.95
C LEU A 451 14.24 11.70 9.56
N LEU A 452 15.15 11.22 10.40
CA LEU A 452 15.12 9.88 11.03
C LEU A 452 15.59 9.99 12.51
N PRO A 453 14.77 10.56 13.40
CA PRO A 453 15.14 10.81 14.79
C PRO A 453 15.39 9.54 15.62
N TYR A 454 14.84 8.41 15.20
CA TYR A 454 14.98 7.13 15.86
C TYR A 454 15.73 6.11 14.98
N ARG A 455 16.89 5.64 15.45
CA ARG A 455 17.75 4.66 14.77
C ARG A 455 18.26 3.61 15.75
N ASP A 456 17.47 3.29 16.74
CA ASP A 456 17.80 2.42 17.88
C ASP A 456 17.15 1.04 17.80
N ASN A 457 16.49 0.73 16.68
CA ASN A 457 15.76 -0.53 16.43
C ASN A 457 14.63 -0.81 17.44
N ASP A 458 14.10 0.23 18.09
CA ASP A 458 12.98 0.16 19.06
C ASP A 458 11.67 0.74 18.47
N ASN A 459 11.54 0.80 17.14
CA ASN A 459 10.37 1.41 16.49
C ASN A 459 9.08 0.65 16.80
N SER A 460 9.09 -0.67 16.68
CA SER A 460 7.95 -1.55 17.03
C SER A 460 7.56 -1.42 18.51
N LYS A 461 8.54 -1.26 19.39
CA LYS A 461 8.30 -1.03 20.83
C LYS A 461 7.52 0.24 21.05
N ARG A 462 7.95 1.37 20.45
CA ARG A 462 7.25 2.65 20.59
C ARG A 462 5.82 2.57 20.06
N ILE A 463 5.62 1.92 18.90
CA ILE A 463 4.29 1.68 18.33
C ILE A 463 3.43 0.87 19.31
N TYR A 464 3.96 -0.25 19.84
CA TYR A 464 3.24 -1.11 20.79
C TYR A 464 2.88 -0.36 22.07
N GLU A 465 3.83 0.32 22.71
CA GLU A 465 3.61 1.06 23.95
C GLU A 465 2.56 2.15 23.77
N TYR A 466 2.59 2.86 22.64
CA TYR A 466 1.58 3.87 22.36
C TYR A 466 0.19 3.25 22.20
N ILE A 467 0.02 2.20 21.38
CA ILE A 467 -1.28 1.56 21.17
C ILE A 467 -1.81 0.90 22.44
N ALA A 468 -0.93 0.27 23.23
CA ALA A 468 -1.31 -0.41 24.48
C ALA A 468 -1.78 0.56 25.56
N ASN A 469 -1.15 1.74 25.66
CA ASN A 469 -1.42 2.76 26.67
C ASN A 469 -2.37 3.86 26.18
N ALA A 470 -2.48 4.06 24.86
CA ALA A 470 -3.31 5.12 24.32
C ALA A 470 -4.80 4.80 24.46
N GLN A 471 -5.54 5.81 24.87
CA GLN A 471 -6.98 5.85 24.67
C GLN A 471 -7.27 6.41 23.27
N ILE A 472 -7.01 5.63 22.22
CA ILE A 472 -7.39 6.03 20.85
C ILE A 472 -8.91 6.25 20.86
N PRO A 473 -9.39 7.48 20.62
CA PRO A 473 -10.81 7.79 20.72
C PRO A 473 -11.62 6.96 19.72
N ASP A 474 -12.74 6.41 20.16
CA ASP A 474 -13.66 5.67 19.30
C ASP A 474 -14.15 6.60 18.17
N LYS A 475 -13.95 6.17 16.91
CA LYS A 475 -14.34 6.90 15.70
C LYS A 475 -15.82 7.33 15.71
N LEU A 476 -16.69 6.53 16.32
CA LEU A 476 -18.11 6.87 16.50
C LEU A 476 -18.32 8.03 17.49
N LYS A 477 -17.57 8.04 18.59
CA LYS A 477 -17.64 9.13 19.57
C LYS A 477 -17.11 10.45 19.01
N ARG A 478 -16.09 10.41 18.13
CA ARG A 478 -15.60 11.59 17.40
C ARG A 478 -16.67 12.15 16.46
N ARG A 479 -17.28 11.32 15.60
CA ARG A 479 -18.36 11.77 14.69
C ARG A 479 -19.58 12.35 15.40
N LEU A 480 -19.90 11.86 16.60
CA LEU A 480 -20.98 12.42 17.41
C LEU A 480 -20.62 13.76 18.06
N LYS A 481 -19.32 13.98 18.35
CA LYS A 481 -18.83 15.29 18.81
C LYS A 481 -18.80 16.32 17.67
N GLU A 482 -18.32 15.93 16.49
CA GLU A 482 -18.22 16.79 15.29
C GLU A 482 -19.59 17.21 14.74
N LYS A 483 -20.65 16.45 14.98
CA LYS A 483 -22.03 16.80 14.58
C LYS A 483 -22.76 17.69 15.58
N LYS A 484 -22.15 18.04 16.70
CA LYS A 484 -22.72 18.93 17.73
C LYS A 484 -22.20 20.37 17.63
N PHE A 485 -21.41 20.69 16.63
CA PHE A 485 -21.00 22.00 16.18
C PHE A 485 -21.43 22.18 14.73
#